data_fb58a07c018bd6fd55f232eac527dfb4
#
_entry.id   fb58a07c018bd6fd55f232eac527dfb4
#
_cell.length_a   1.000
_cell.length_b   1.000
_cell.length_c   1.000
_cell.angle_alpha   90.00
_cell.angle_beta   90.00
_cell.angle_gamma   90.00
#
_symmetry.space_group_name_H-M   'P 1'
#
loop_
_entity.id
_entity.type
_entity.pdbx_description
1 polymer ?
#
loop_
_entity_poly.entity_id
_entity_poly.type
_entity_poly.pdbx_seq_one_letter_code
_entity_poly.pdbx_strand_id
1 'polypeptide(L)'
;MSNGLLYEVKEHVAFLTINREERRNSLSQDTITDFLEYFNRIEQDKVVRAVCITGVGEKVFCSGADLATTLGGNMKDSSSGARNYAELLKVMARCRKPLVARVNGPCLAGGIGVMLSCDIVIARNDVFFSTPEVNVGVFPMMVGALLFKNVNKKKLMDMVLTGRKIQAPEAENIGLITRSVESSRLDDEVQKTLKILSSKSPIGIRIGKEAFRAIDIMLFEKAVDYLCEALGKVISTEDATEGMMAFVEKREPTFKGR
;
A
#
# COMPACT_ATOMS: atom_id res chain seq x y z
N MET A 1 11.24 19.65 -2.76
CA MET A 1 10.20 18.65 -3.05
C MET A 1 9.66 18.89 -4.44
N SER A 2 9.52 17.83 -5.21
CA SER A 2 8.91 17.93 -6.54
C SER A 2 7.40 18.13 -6.39
N ASN A 3 6.73 18.70 -7.40
CA ASN A 3 5.25 18.72 -7.41
C ASN A 3 4.64 17.36 -7.81
N GLY A 4 5.47 16.30 -7.93
CA GLY A 4 5.05 14.99 -8.42
C GLY A 4 4.32 14.12 -7.41
N LEU A 5 4.42 14.43 -6.11
CA LEU A 5 3.71 13.79 -5.02
C LEU A 5 3.19 14.84 -4.04
N LEU A 6 1.89 14.88 -3.83
CA LEU A 6 1.25 15.75 -2.84
C LEU A 6 1.13 15.02 -1.51
N TYR A 7 1.35 15.75 -0.41
CA TYR A 7 1.20 15.27 0.96
C TYR A 7 0.29 16.18 1.76
N GLU A 8 -0.73 15.61 2.36
CA GLU A 8 -1.66 16.30 3.24
C GLU A 8 -2.05 15.40 4.42
N VAL A 9 -2.27 15.98 5.59
CA VAL A 9 -2.80 15.25 6.76
C VAL A 9 -4.16 15.84 7.13
N LYS A 10 -5.20 15.01 7.12
CA LYS A 10 -6.56 15.34 7.54
C LYS A 10 -7.11 14.23 8.44
N GLU A 11 -7.77 14.56 9.53
CA GLU A 11 -8.49 13.62 10.41
C GLU A 11 -7.66 12.37 10.77
N HIS A 12 -6.38 12.57 11.14
CA HIS A 12 -5.42 11.50 11.45
C HIS A 12 -5.00 10.62 10.27
N VAL A 13 -5.32 11.00 9.04
CA VAL A 13 -4.93 10.29 7.82
C VAL A 13 -3.94 11.12 7.03
N ALA A 14 -2.81 10.53 6.65
CA ALA A 14 -1.90 11.09 5.68
C ALA A 14 -2.34 10.69 4.26
N PHE A 15 -2.59 11.66 3.41
CA PHE A 15 -2.91 11.45 2.00
C PHE A 15 -1.65 11.68 1.17
N LEU A 16 -1.28 10.68 0.38
CA LEU A 16 -0.22 10.72 -0.61
C LEU A 16 -0.85 10.62 -2.00
N THR A 17 -0.82 11.71 -2.77
CA THR A 17 -1.44 11.75 -4.10
C THR A 17 -0.36 11.89 -5.15
N ILE A 18 -0.20 10.88 -6.02
CA ILE A 18 0.69 10.95 -7.18
C ILE A 18 0.12 12.01 -8.13
N ASN A 19 0.86 13.10 -8.36
CA ASN A 19 0.39 14.29 -9.06
C ASN A 19 1.16 14.50 -10.37
N ARG A 20 0.97 13.56 -11.30
CA ARG A 20 1.61 13.60 -12.64
C ARG A 20 0.64 13.12 -13.71
N GLU A 21 -0.57 13.70 -13.75
CA GLU A 21 -1.65 13.22 -14.63
C GLU A 21 -1.23 13.21 -16.11
N GLU A 22 -0.50 14.25 -16.56
CA GLU A 22 0.03 14.39 -17.92
C GLU A 22 1.04 13.27 -18.28
N ARG A 23 1.62 12.63 -17.28
CA ARG A 23 2.52 11.46 -17.38
C ARG A 23 1.85 10.18 -16.88
N ARG A 24 0.51 10.12 -16.87
CA ARG A 24 -0.29 8.98 -16.40
C ARG A 24 0.11 8.53 -14.99
N ASN A 25 0.42 9.46 -14.11
CA ASN A 25 0.87 9.23 -12.73
C ASN A 25 2.06 8.25 -12.66
N SER A 26 2.99 8.32 -13.64
CA SER A 26 4.22 7.51 -13.61
C SER A 26 5.16 7.95 -12.49
N LEU A 27 5.92 6.99 -11.96
CA LEU A 27 6.89 7.19 -10.89
C LEU A 27 8.23 7.67 -11.48
N SER A 28 8.54 8.96 -11.33
CA SER A 28 9.88 9.48 -11.58
C SER A 28 10.78 9.24 -10.36
N GLN A 29 12.10 9.43 -10.53
CA GLN A 29 13.04 9.33 -9.41
C GLN A 29 12.71 10.33 -8.30
N ASP A 30 12.33 11.56 -8.67
CA ASP A 30 11.92 12.58 -7.70
C ASP A 30 10.66 12.16 -6.94
N THR A 31 9.66 11.60 -7.63
CA THR A 31 8.44 11.09 -6.99
C THR A 31 8.76 9.96 -6.01
N ILE A 32 9.68 9.06 -6.36
CA ILE A 32 10.14 7.97 -5.47
C ILE A 32 10.86 8.55 -4.25
N THR A 33 11.71 9.55 -4.44
CA THR A 33 12.42 10.24 -3.35
C THR A 33 11.43 10.93 -2.41
N ASP A 34 10.45 11.66 -2.96
CA ASP A 34 9.39 12.28 -2.15
C ASP A 34 8.59 11.23 -1.35
N PHE A 35 8.28 10.07 -1.93
CA PHE A 35 7.65 8.97 -1.19
C PHE A 35 8.50 8.52 0.00
N LEU A 36 9.80 8.31 -0.20
CA LEU A 36 10.71 7.87 0.88
C LEU A 36 10.78 8.91 2.01
N GLU A 37 10.84 10.20 1.68
CA GLU A 37 10.84 11.30 2.65
C GLU A 37 9.52 11.37 3.42
N TYR A 38 8.38 11.30 2.72
CA TYR A 38 7.07 11.34 3.37
C TYR A 38 6.82 10.11 4.23
N PHE A 39 7.22 8.90 3.82
CA PHE A 39 7.11 7.73 4.68
C PHE A 39 7.95 7.85 5.95
N ASN A 40 9.17 8.42 5.89
CA ASN A 40 9.96 8.71 7.07
C ASN A 40 9.24 9.71 8.01
N ARG A 41 8.67 10.78 7.46
CA ARG A 41 7.87 11.75 8.22
C ARG A 41 6.63 11.10 8.83
N ILE A 42 5.87 10.32 8.05
CA ILE A 42 4.68 9.60 8.50
C ILE A 42 4.99 8.68 9.68
N GLU A 43 6.09 7.93 9.63
CA GLU A 43 6.46 7.02 10.72
C GLU A 43 6.73 7.74 12.05
N GLN A 44 7.24 8.96 12.01
CA GLN A 44 7.55 9.77 13.19
C GLN A 44 6.35 10.58 13.70
N ASP A 45 5.36 10.86 12.86
CA ASP A 45 4.22 11.69 13.18
C ASP A 45 3.18 10.91 14.00
N LYS A 46 3.05 11.23 15.29
CA LYS A 46 2.09 10.59 16.21
C LYS A 46 0.63 10.93 15.90
N VAL A 47 0.36 12.01 15.15
CA VAL A 47 -1.00 12.41 14.75
C VAL A 47 -1.53 11.50 13.66
N VAL A 48 -0.66 11.03 12.76
CA VAL A 48 -1.06 10.15 11.65
C VAL A 48 -1.32 8.73 12.15
N ARG A 49 -2.53 8.22 11.90
CA ARG A 49 -2.97 6.86 12.28
C ARG A 49 -3.21 5.93 11.10
N ALA A 50 -3.40 6.48 9.89
CA ALA A 50 -3.53 5.72 8.65
C ALA A 50 -2.95 6.52 7.47
N VAL A 51 -2.69 5.86 6.35
CA VAL A 51 -2.20 6.48 5.12
C VAL A 51 -3.11 6.09 3.97
N CYS A 52 -3.49 7.05 3.14
CA CYS A 52 -4.20 6.81 1.89
C CYS A 52 -3.30 7.19 0.71
N ILE A 53 -3.15 6.29 -0.26
CA ILE A 53 -2.37 6.50 -1.48
C ILE A 53 -3.31 6.48 -2.68
N THR A 54 -3.20 7.50 -3.55
CA THR A 54 -4.03 7.61 -4.76
C THR A 54 -3.26 8.32 -5.89
N GLY A 55 -3.82 8.33 -7.09
CA GLY A 55 -3.38 9.18 -8.19
C GLY A 55 -4.30 10.38 -8.36
N VAL A 56 -3.78 11.50 -8.87
CA VAL A 56 -4.61 12.66 -9.26
C VAL A 56 -5.46 12.30 -10.47
N GLY A 57 -6.63 12.93 -10.60
CA GLY A 57 -7.57 12.71 -11.69
C GLY A 57 -8.26 11.34 -11.62
N GLU A 58 -8.85 10.91 -12.74
CA GLU A 58 -9.60 9.65 -12.80
C GLU A 58 -9.14 8.69 -13.90
N LYS A 59 -8.13 9.10 -14.69
CA LYS A 59 -7.69 8.36 -15.86
C LYS A 59 -6.78 7.19 -15.54
N VAL A 60 -5.90 7.35 -14.56
CA VAL A 60 -4.89 6.33 -14.17
C VAL A 60 -4.51 6.52 -12.71
N PHE A 61 -4.51 5.44 -11.94
CA PHE A 61 -3.93 5.45 -10.60
C PHE A 61 -2.40 5.64 -10.67
N CYS A 62 -1.71 4.72 -11.36
CA CYS A 62 -0.28 4.77 -11.59
C CYS A 62 0.12 3.85 -12.76
N SER A 63 0.89 4.36 -13.71
CA SER A 63 1.36 3.60 -14.88
C SER A 63 2.73 2.92 -14.68
N GLY A 64 3.31 2.98 -13.48
CA GLY A 64 4.62 2.40 -13.17
C GLY A 64 5.78 3.36 -13.39
N ALA A 65 6.98 2.83 -13.69
CA ALA A 65 8.17 3.64 -13.88
C ALA A 65 8.04 4.59 -15.08
N ASP A 66 8.64 5.77 -14.98
CA ASP A 66 8.73 6.71 -16.09
C ASP A 66 9.79 6.24 -17.10
N LEU A 67 9.33 5.52 -18.15
CA LEU A 67 10.20 4.95 -19.18
C LEU A 67 11.01 6.01 -19.95
N ALA A 68 10.51 7.24 -20.06
CA ALA A 68 11.24 8.31 -20.77
C ALA A 68 12.53 8.67 -20.03
N THR A 69 12.53 8.64 -18.71
CA THR A 69 13.74 8.86 -17.90
C THR A 69 14.67 7.65 -17.90
N THR A 70 14.14 6.44 -18.08
CA THR A 70 14.92 5.20 -18.13
C THR A 70 15.68 5.04 -19.46
N LEU A 71 15.08 5.44 -20.58
CA LEU A 71 15.67 5.32 -21.92
C LEU A 71 16.67 6.45 -22.23
N GLY A 72 16.54 7.62 -21.58
CA GLY A 72 17.43 8.78 -21.76
C GLY A 72 18.67 8.80 -20.88
N GLY A 73 18.78 7.89 -19.90
CA GLY A 73 19.88 7.84 -18.94
C GLY A 73 20.94 6.78 -19.26
N ASN A 74 22.14 6.94 -18.68
CA ASN A 74 23.19 5.91 -18.73
C ASN A 74 22.72 4.63 -18.00
N MET A 75 23.22 3.46 -18.36
CA MET A 75 22.91 2.17 -17.69
C MET A 75 23.14 2.21 -16.16
N LYS A 76 24.06 3.06 -15.67
CA LYS A 76 24.29 3.28 -14.24
C LYS A 76 23.09 3.96 -13.56
N ASP A 77 22.43 4.91 -14.24
CA ASP A 77 21.26 5.62 -13.70
C ASP A 77 20.03 4.71 -13.64
N SER A 78 19.88 3.79 -14.60
CA SER A 78 18.81 2.80 -14.62
C SER A 78 18.90 1.83 -13.42
N SER A 79 20.11 1.42 -13.02
CA SER A 79 20.32 0.55 -11.87
C SER A 79 20.05 1.26 -10.54
N SER A 80 20.34 2.55 -10.43
CA SER A 80 20.03 3.34 -9.23
C SER A 80 18.53 3.55 -9.08
N GLY A 81 17.82 3.82 -10.18
CA GLY A 81 16.37 3.95 -10.19
C GLY A 81 15.64 2.69 -9.74
N ALA A 82 16.08 1.53 -10.21
CA ALA A 82 15.54 0.25 -9.77
C ALA A 82 15.77 0.00 -8.27
N ARG A 83 16.93 0.39 -7.73
CA ARG A 83 17.24 0.29 -6.29
C ARG A 83 16.36 1.21 -5.45
N ASN A 84 16.16 2.46 -5.88
CA ASN A 84 15.30 3.40 -5.18
C ASN A 84 13.84 2.92 -5.15
N TYR A 85 13.36 2.39 -6.26
CA TYR A 85 12.03 1.77 -6.31
C TYR A 85 11.92 0.54 -5.40
N ALA A 86 12.93 -0.34 -5.40
CA ALA A 86 12.97 -1.48 -4.48
C ALA A 86 13.01 -1.02 -3.01
N GLU A 87 13.72 0.08 -2.69
CA GLU A 87 13.72 0.64 -1.35
C GLU A 87 12.35 1.21 -0.97
N LEU A 88 11.66 1.89 -1.89
CA LEU A 88 10.29 2.35 -1.68
C LEU A 88 9.37 1.18 -1.29
N LEU A 89 9.36 0.08 -2.05
CA LEU A 89 8.53 -1.09 -1.73
C LEU A 89 8.86 -1.67 -0.35
N LYS A 90 10.15 -1.72 0.03
CA LYS A 90 10.58 -2.19 1.37
C LYS A 90 10.12 -1.25 2.47
N VAL A 91 10.24 0.07 2.28
CA VAL A 91 9.79 1.08 3.24
C VAL A 91 8.27 0.99 3.44
N MET A 92 7.50 0.89 2.35
CA MET A 92 6.05 0.72 2.42
C MET A 92 5.66 -0.58 3.16
N ALA A 93 6.29 -1.71 2.80
CA ALA A 93 6.03 -2.99 3.47
C ALA A 93 6.41 -2.99 4.96
N ARG A 94 7.33 -2.11 5.39
CA ARG A 94 7.74 -1.94 6.78
C ARG A 94 6.91 -0.90 7.54
N CYS A 95 6.08 -0.14 6.84
CA CYS A 95 5.27 0.90 7.47
C CYS A 95 4.38 0.30 8.56
N ARG A 96 4.46 0.89 9.76
CA ARG A 96 3.74 0.41 10.95
C ARG A 96 2.30 0.91 11.01
N LYS A 97 1.95 1.88 10.15
CA LYS A 97 0.59 2.41 10.03
C LYS A 97 -0.16 1.68 8.92
N PRO A 98 -1.49 1.53 9.03
CA PRO A 98 -2.30 0.97 7.95
C PRO A 98 -2.17 1.79 6.67
N LEU A 99 -1.94 1.12 5.55
CA LEU A 99 -1.87 1.71 4.22
C LEU A 99 -3.11 1.32 3.42
N VAL A 100 -3.80 2.29 2.85
CA VAL A 100 -4.98 2.10 1.98
C VAL A 100 -4.66 2.64 0.60
N ALA A 101 -4.84 1.83 -0.44
CA ALA A 101 -4.82 2.30 -1.82
C ALA A 101 -6.25 2.65 -2.27
N ARG A 102 -6.47 3.90 -2.69
CA ARG A 102 -7.67 4.35 -3.40
C ARG A 102 -7.38 4.32 -4.89
N VAL A 103 -7.82 3.25 -5.57
CA VAL A 103 -7.51 3.02 -6.97
C VAL A 103 -8.59 3.64 -7.86
N ASN A 104 -8.34 4.87 -8.29
CA ASN A 104 -9.23 5.74 -9.06
C ASN A 104 -9.13 5.56 -10.58
N GLY A 105 -8.27 4.67 -11.06
CA GLY A 105 -8.04 4.40 -12.48
C GLY A 105 -7.16 3.17 -12.68
N PRO A 106 -6.86 2.75 -13.93
CA PRO A 106 -5.97 1.64 -14.21
C PRO A 106 -4.64 1.71 -13.46
N CYS A 107 -4.16 0.54 -12.99
CA CYS A 107 -2.89 0.41 -12.28
C CYS A 107 -1.97 -0.55 -13.03
N LEU A 108 -0.78 -0.09 -13.42
CA LEU A 108 0.08 -0.82 -14.33
C LEU A 108 1.52 -0.94 -13.80
N ALA A 109 2.19 -2.02 -14.18
CA ALA A 109 3.62 -2.19 -13.98
C ALA A 109 4.06 -1.91 -12.53
N GLY A 110 5.07 -1.06 -12.33
CA GLY A 110 5.51 -0.64 -10.99
C GLY A 110 4.43 0.00 -10.11
N GLY A 111 3.35 0.54 -10.70
CA GLY A 111 2.19 1.03 -9.94
C GLY A 111 1.51 -0.08 -9.13
N ILE A 112 1.49 -1.32 -9.67
CA ILE A 112 0.98 -2.50 -8.95
C ILE A 112 1.81 -2.77 -7.69
N GLY A 113 3.12 -2.55 -7.74
CA GLY A 113 3.97 -2.70 -6.56
C GLY A 113 3.63 -1.70 -5.45
N VAL A 114 3.38 -0.44 -5.79
CA VAL A 114 2.91 0.57 -4.82
C VAL A 114 1.55 0.17 -4.25
N MET A 115 0.61 -0.23 -5.11
CA MET A 115 -0.72 -0.68 -4.71
C MET A 115 -0.66 -1.90 -3.78
N LEU A 116 0.09 -2.95 -4.14
CA LEU A 116 0.23 -4.18 -3.35
C LEU A 116 1.02 -4.02 -2.05
N SER A 117 1.78 -2.94 -1.92
CA SER A 117 2.42 -2.59 -0.65
C SER A 117 1.43 -1.99 0.36
N CYS A 118 0.19 -1.68 -0.06
CA CYS A 118 -0.88 -1.26 0.83
C CYS A 118 -1.58 -2.48 1.46
N ASP A 119 -2.02 -2.32 2.71
CA ASP A 119 -2.72 -3.37 3.46
C ASP A 119 -4.15 -3.60 2.94
N ILE A 120 -4.79 -2.54 2.46
CA ILE A 120 -6.16 -2.55 1.92
C ILE A 120 -6.17 -1.83 0.58
N VAL A 121 -6.73 -2.46 -0.43
CA VAL A 121 -6.85 -1.91 -1.78
C VAL A 121 -8.32 -1.83 -2.16
N ILE A 122 -8.82 -0.62 -2.38
CA ILE A 122 -10.19 -0.36 -2.82
C ILE A 122 -10.12 0.28 -4.20
N ALA A 123 -10.75 -0.35 -5.18
CA ALA A 123 -10.70 0.07 -6.57
C ALA A 123 -12.10 0.34 -7.14
N ARG A 124 -12.16 1.21 -8.13
CA ARG A 124 -13.35 1.28 -8.99
C ARG A 124 -13.53 -0.04 -9.72
N ASN A 125 -14.76 -0.45 -9.94
CA ASN A 125 -15.09 -1.72 -10.63
C ASN A 125 -14.83 -1.68 -12.16
N ASP A 126 -14.70 -0.49 -12.75
CA ASP A 126 -14.45 -0.26 -14.17
C ASP A 126 -12.96 -0.10 -14.54
N VAL A 127 -12.04 -0.30 -13.58
CA VAL A 127 -10.59 -0.23 -13.83
C VAL A 127 -9.98 -1.59 -14.10
N PHE A 128 -8.75 -1.59 -14.62
CA PHE A 128 -7.99 -2.80 -14.86
C PHE A 128 -6.55 -2.69 -14.33
N PHE A 129 -5.95 -3.85 -14.14
CA PHE A 129 -4.58 -4.07 -13.68
C PHE A 129 -3.81 -4.84 -14.73
N SER A 130 -2.52 -4.52 -14.95
CA SER A 130 -1.67 -5.27 -15.88
C SER A 130 -0.21 -5.09 -15.54
N THR A 131 0.58 -6.12 -15.83
CA THR A 131 2.06 -6.07 -15.87
C THR A 131 2.52 -6.19 -17.32
N PRO A 132 2.44 -5.10 -18.11
CA PRO A 132 2.69 -5.13 -19.56
C PRO A 132 4.18 -5.18 -19.92
N GLU A 133 5.10 -5.27 -18.94
CA GLU A 133 6.55 -5.27 -19.13
C GLU A 133 7.02 -6.32 -20.13
N VAL A 134 6.39 -7.48 -20.17
CA VAL A 134 6.73 -8.57 -21.11
C VAL A 134 6.54 -8.17 -22.58
N ASN A 135 5.64 -7.23 -22.89
CA ASN A 135 5.40 -6.75 -24.26
C ASN A 135 6.55 -5.89 -24.79
N VAL A 136 7.44 -5.41 -23.93
CA VAL A 136 8.63 -4.62 -24.30
C VAL A 136 9.93 -5.33 -23.94
N GLY A 137 9.89 -6.67 -23.73
CA GLY A 137 11.06 -7.48 -23.46
C GLY A 137 11.62 -7.36 -22.03
N VAL A 138 10.83 -6.81 -21.09
CA VAL A 138 11.18 -6.68 -19.68
C VAL A 138 10.26 -7.59 -18.86
N PHE A 139 10.60 -7.84 -17.59
CA PHE A 139 9.80 -8.67 -16.70
C PHE A 139 9.52 -7.92 -15.37
N PRO A 140 8.33 -8.08 -14.75
CA PRO A 140 7.95 -7.35 -13.53
C PRO A 140 8.67 -7.91 -12.27
N MET A 141 10.01 -7.71 -12.18
CA MET A 141 10.86 -8.38 -11.19
C MET A 141 10.52 -8.02 -9.74
N MET A 142 10.63 -6.74 -9.36
CA MET A 142 10.39 -6.32 -7.96
C MET A 142 8.92 -6.43 -7.55
N VAL A 143 8.02 -6.12 -8.48
CA VAL A 143 6.56 -6.28 -8.30
C VAL A 143 6.21 -7.76 -8.10
N GLY A 144 6.93 -8.66 -8.77
CA GLY A 144 6.78 -10.11 -8.64
C GLY A 144 6.85 -10.59 -7.19
N ALA A 145 7.72 -10.00 -6.37
CA ALA A 145 7.84 -10.37 -4.95
C ALA A 145 6.54 -10.15 -4.17
N LEU A 146 5.80 -9.08 -4.48
CA LEU A 146 4.50 -8.80 -3.85
C LEU A 146 3.38 -9.63 -4.48
N LEU A 147 3.39 -9.80 -5.81
CA LEU A 147 2.42 -10.62 -6.51
C LEU A 147 2.44 -12.08 -6.01
N PHE A 148 3.63 -12.67 -5.81
CA PHE A 148 3.76 -14.03 -5.29
C PHE A 148 3.20 -14.22 -3.87
N LYS A 149 3.14 -13.16 -3.08
CA LYS A 149 2.57 -13.19 -1.74
C LYS A 149 1.05 -13.04 -1.71
N ASN A 150 0.48 -12.35 -2.69
CA ASN A 150 -0.93 -11.94 -2.66
C ASN A 150 -1.82 -12.71 -3.63
N VAL A 151 -1.27 -13.22 -4.74
CA VAL A 151 -2.08 -13.80 -5.83
C VAL A 151 -1.77 -15.29 -6.02
N ASN A 152 -2.81 -16.09 -6.31
CA ASN A 152 -2.61 -17.50 -6.67
C ASN A 152 -1.61 -17.63 -7.83
N LYS A 153 -0.62 -18.53 -7.67
CA LYS A 153 0.51 -18.69 -8.59
C LYS A 153 0.09 -18.86 -10.07
N LYS A 154 -0.96 -19.62 -10.37
CA LYS A 154 -1.42 -19.82 -11.76
C LYS A 154 -1.99 -18.54 -12.36
N LYS A 155 -2.78 -17.79 -11.58
CA LYS A 155 -3.35 -16.50 -12.00
C LYS A 155 -2.27 -15.44 -12.15
N LEU A 156 -1.31 -15.42 -11.23
CA LEU A 156 -0.14 -14.58 -11.34
C LEU A 156 0.65 -14.85 -12.64
N MET A 157 1.00 -16.12 -12.92
CA MET A 157 1.78 -16.47 -14.09
C MET A 157 1.04 -16.13 -15.39
N ASP A 158 -0.29 -16.34 -15.44
CA ASP A 158 -1.11 -15.90 -16.57
C ASP A 158 -1.00 -14.38 -16.79
N MET A 159 -1.15 -13.59 -15.72
CA MET A 159 -1.01 -12.12 -15.79
C MET A 159 0.38 -11.67 -16.27
N VAL A 160 1.44 -12.19 -15.66
CA VAL A 160 2.81 -11.69 -15.94
C VAL A 160 3.40 -12.21 -17.24
N LEU A 161 3.05 -13.42 -17.69
CA LEU A 161 3.56 -14.00 -18.93
C LEU A 161 2.85 -13.47 -20.18
N THR A 162 1.57 -13.10 -20.04
CA THR A 162 0.75 -12.60 -21.16
C THR A 162 0.65 -11.08 -21.20
N GLY A 163 0.94 -10.40 -20.07
CA GLY A 163 0.72 -8.96 -19.95
C GLY A 163 -0.75 -8.55 -20.07
N ARG A 164 -1.68 -9.52 -19.90
CA ARG A 164 -3.12 -9.24 -20.06
C ARG A 164 -3.66 -8.29 -19.01
N LYS A 165 -4.79 -7.68 -19.33
CA LYS A 165 -5.54 -6.84 -18.40
C LYS A 165 -6.42 -7.73 -17.52
N ILE A 166 -6.34 -7.51 -16.20
CA ILE A 166 -7.21 -8.09 -15.18
C ILE A 166 -8.23 -7.03 -14.79
N GLN A 167 -9.52 -7.24 -15.02
CA GLN A 167 -10.57 -6.31 -14.61
C GLN A 167 -10.75 -6.32 -13.08
N ALA A 168 -11.25 -5.24 -12.50
CA ALA A 168 -11.34 -5.09 -11.05
C ALA A 168 -12.14 -6.20 -10.35
N PRO A 169 -13.27 -6.70 -10.86
CA PRO A 169 -13.96 -7.83 -10.25
C PRO A 169 -13.14 -9.15 -10.28
N GLU A 170 -12.39 -9.40 -11.36
CA GLU A 170 -11.46 -10.53 -11.41
C GLU A 170 -10.30 -10.33 -10.43
N ALA A 171 -9.76 -9.10 -10.34
CA ALA A 171 -8.67 -8.74 -9.44
C ALA A 171 -9.05 -8.99 -7.97
N GLU A 172 -10.27 -8.67 -7.57
CA GLU A 172 -10.82 -8.98 -6.25
C GLU A 172 -10.92 -10.49 -6.02
N ASN A 173 -11.47 -11.22 -6.98
CA ASN A 173 -11.65 -12.67 -6.87
C ASN A 173 -10.31 -13.45 -6.76
N ILE A 174 -9.21 -12.94 -7.32
CA ILE A 174 -7.89 -13.59 -7.26
C ILE A 174 -7.00 -13.07 -6.13
N GLY A 175 -7.49 -12.14 -5.31
CA GLY A 175 -6.75 -11.56 -4.18
C GLY A 175 -5.74 -10.49 -4.57
N LEU A 176 -5.82 -9.93 -5.78
CA LEU A 176 -4.97 -8.82 -6.21
C LEU A 176 -5.36 -7.50 -5.54
N ILE A 177 -6.66 -7.32 -5.25
CA ILE A 177 -7.20 -6.18 -4.50
C ILE A 177 -8.16 -6.68 -3.41
N THR A 178 -8.44 -5.81 -2.42
CA THR A 178 -9.33 -6.17 -1.31
C THR A 178 -10.79 -6.15 -1.74
N ARG A 179 -11.21 -5.15 -2.51
CA ARG A 179 -12.56 -5.02 -3.04
C ARG A 179 -12.65 -4.06 -4.22
N SER A 180 -13.62 -4.29 -5.08
CA SER A 180 -14.03 -3.40 -6.15
C SER A 180 -15.42 -2.83 -5.87
N VAL A 181 -15.63 -1.55 -6.16
CA VAL A 181 -16.86 -0.84 -5.87
C VAL A 181 -17.28 0.02 -7.08
N GLU A 182 -18.58 0.32 -7.17
CA GLU A 182 -19.07 1.28 -8.15
C GLU A 182 -18.27 2.60 -8.08
N SER A 183 -17.98 3.19 -9.24
CA SER A 183 -17.15 4.40 -9.35
C SER A 183 -17.64 5.53 -8.43
N SER A 184 -18.96 5.72 -8.37
CA SER A 184 -19.60 6.74 -7.51
C SER A 184 -19.49 6.47 -6.01
N ARG A 185 -19.12 5.25 -5.60
CA ARG A 185 -19.01 4.82 -4.20
C ARG A 185 -17.57 4.72 -3.70
N LEU A 186 -16.59 4.94 -4.58
CA LEU A 186 -15.18 4.75 -4.22
C LEU A 186 -14.79 5.63 -3.04
N ASP A 187 -15.11 6.91 -3.07
CA ASP A 187 -14.74 7.87 -2.03
C ASP A 187 -15.41 7.53 -0.69
N ASP A 188 -16.68 7.23 -0.69
CA ASP A 188 -17.42 6.86 0.52
C ASP A 188 -16.84 5.59 1.17
N GLU A 189 -16.51 4.57 0.38
CA GLU A 189 -15.97 3.31 0.88
C GLU A 189 -14.54 3.49 1.43
N VAL A 190 -13.72 4.31 0.76
CA VAL A 190 -12.37 4.66 1.23
C VAL A 190 -12.47 5.47 2.53
N GLN A 191 -13.29 6.51 2.59
CA GLN A 191 -13.47 7.34 3.79
C GLN A 191 -13.99 6.52 4.98
N LYS A 192 -14.98 5.65 4.76
CA LYS A 192 -15.47 4.72 5.78
C LYS A 192 -14.34 3.83 6.31
N THR A 193 -13.52 3.27 5.43
CA THR A 193 -12.39 2.42 5.81
C THR A 193 -11.35 3.21 6.61
N LEU A 194 -10.96 4.41 6.15
CA LEU A 194 -10.00 5.28 6.83
C LEU A 194 -10.48 5.71 8.22
N LYS A 195 -11.77 6.04 8.35
CA LYS A 195 -12.40 6.39 9.63
C LYS A 195 -12.34 5.21 10.62
N ILE A 196 -12.63 3.99 10.15
CA ILE A 196 -12.48 2.78 10.97
C ILE A 196 -11.04 2.60 11.42
N LEU A 197 -10.06 2.70 10.51
CA LEU A 197 -8.65 2.50 10.83
C LEU A 197 -8.12 3.56 11.79
N SER A 198 -8.46 4.83 11.57
CA SER A 198 -8.01 5.95 12.43
C SER A 198 -8.63 5.93 13.83
N SER A 199 -9.75 5.21 14.03
CA SER A 199 -10.38 5.03 15.33
C SER A 199 -9.77 3.88 16.16
N LYS A 200 -8.92 3.03 15.58
CA LYS A 200 -8.31 1.89 16.29
C LYS A 200 -7.07 2.30 17.08
N SER A 201 -6.67 1.45 18.04
CA SER A 201 -5.44 1.65 18.82
C SER A 201 -4.21 1.70 17.89
N PRO A 202 -3.49 2.84 17.82
CA PRO A 202 -2.31 2.94 16.96
C PRO A 202 -1.17 2.02 17.42
N ILE A 203 -1.01 1.83 18.74
CA ILE A 203 0.04 0.95 19.28
C ILE A 203 -0.29 -0.53 19.05
N GLY A 204 -1.56 -0.92 19.19
CA GLY A 204 -2.01 -2.28 18.90
C GLY A 204 -1.78 -2.65 17.43
N ILE A 205 -2.18 -1.75 16.51
CA ILE A 205 -1.95 -1.94 15.07
C ILE A 205 -0.45 -2.02 14.76
N ARG A 206 0.36 -1.13 15.33
CA ARG A 206 1.82 -1.12 15.15
C ARG A 206 2.44 -2.46 15.53
N ILE A 207 2.19 -2.91 16.76
CA ILE A 207 2.73 -4.18 17.27
C ILE A 207 2.24 -5.34 16.40
N GLY A 208 0.96 -5.36 16.04
CA GLY A 208 0.36 -6.41 15.21
C GLY A 208 0.98 -6.48 13.81
N LYS A 209 1.13 -5.35 13.11
CA LYS A 209 1.77 -5.30 11.78
C LYS A 209 3.24 -5.73 11.83
N GLU A 210 3.99 -5.29 12.85
CA GLU A 210 5.38 -5.72 13.05
C GLU A 210 5.45 -7.23 13.29
N ALA A 211 4.57 -7.77 14.12
CA ALA A 211 4.53 -9.19 14.44
C ALA A 211 4.14 -10.05 13.22
N PHE A 212 3.11 -9.67 12.48
CA PHE A 212 2.69 -10.40 11.28
C PHE A 212 3.77 -10.40 10.19
N ARG A 213 4.48 -9.29 10.03
CA ARG A 213 5.63 -9.26 9.12
C ARG A 213 6.76 -10.18 9.58
N ALA A 214 7.03 -10.24 10.88
CA ALA A 214 8.09 -11.08 11.41
C ALA A 214 7.84 -12.58 11.18
N ILE A 215 6.59 -13.02 11.27
CA ILE A 215 6.21 -14.43 11.11
C ILE A 215 6.17 -14.92 9.65
N ASP A 216 6.22 -14.02 8.67
CA ASP A 216 6.09 -14.32 7.23
C ASP A 216 7.10 -15.37 6.72
N ILE A 217 8.20 -15.57 7.44
CA ILE A 217 9.27 -16.54 7.14
C ILE A 217 9.48 -17.57 8.24
N MET A 218 8.62 -17.64 9.24
CA MET A 218 8.74 -18.57 10.37
C MET A 218 7.98 -19.87 10.11
N LEU A 219 8.45 -20.95 10.71
CA LEU A 219 7.69 -22.20 10.82
C LEU A 219 6.49 -21.96 11.75
N PHE A 220 5.39 -22.68 11.52
CA PHE A 220 4.11 -22.44 12.18
C PHE A 220 4.21 -22.41 13.71
N GLU A 221 4.86 -23.40 14.33
CA GLU A 221 5.00 -23.49 15.78
C GLU A 221 5.75 -22.27 16.34
N LYS A 222 6.87 -21.89 15.71
CA LYS A 222 7.63 -20.69 16.10
C LYS A 222 6.85 -19.41 15.89
N ALA A 223 6.03 -19.34 14.84
CA ALA A 223 5.18 -18.18 14.57
C ALA A 223 4.12 -18.03 15.67
N VAL A 224 3.50 -19.14 16.13
CA VAL A 224 2.51 -19.11 17.23
C VAL A 224 3.15 -18.66 18.52
N ASP A 225 4.31 -19.19 18.89
CA ASP A 225 5.04 -18.80 20.10
C ASP A 225 5.41 -17.30 20.06
N TYR A 226 5.93 -16.82 18.93
CA TYR A 226 6.26 -15.41 18.73
C TYR A 226 5.04 -14.50 18.86
N LEU A 227 3.90 -14.90 18.26
CA LEU A 227 2.66 -14.13 18.36
C LEU A 227 2.06 -14.13 19.79
N CYS A 228 2.26 -15.20 20.55
CA CYS A 228 1.88 -15.25 21.96
C CYS A 228 2.65 -14.19 22.78
N GLU A 229 3.96 -14.06 22.56
CA GLU A 229 4.77 -13.00 23.18
C GLU A 229 4.34 -11.60 22.73
N ALA A 230 4.07 -11.44 21.42
CA ALA A 230 3.60 -10.17 20.86
C ALA A 230 2.24 -9.78 21.43
N LEU A 231 1.32 -10.72 21.67
CA LEU A 231 0.05 -10.49 22.33
C LEU A 231 0.24 -9.95 23.75
N GLY A 232 1.18 -10.51 24.51
CA GLY A 232 1.54 -9.99 25.85
C GLY A 232 1.91 -8.51 25.82
N LYS A 233 2.69 -8.09 24.78
CA LYS A 233 3.04 -6.67 24.59
C LYS A 233 1.85 -5.79 24.26
N VAL A 234 0.87 -6.30 23.48
CA VAL A 234 -0.37 -5.56 23.18
C VAL A 234 -1.22 -5.40 24.44
N ILE A 235 -1.43 -6.48 25.19
CA ILE A 235 -2.27 -6.48 26.40
C ILE A 235 -1.71 -5.54 27.48
N SER A 236 -0.38 -5.37 27.56
CA SER A 236 0.27 -4.49 28.53
C SER A 236 0.15 -2.99 28.21
N THR A 237 -0.47 -2.60 27.07
CA THR A 237 -0.62 -1.19 26.70
C THR A 237 -1.78 -0.52 27.44
N GLU A 238 -1.68 0.83 27.59
CA GLU A 238 -2.80 1.63 28.11
C GLU A 238 -4.01 1.54 27.17
N ASP A 239 -3.78 1.51 25.84
CA ASP A 239 -4.84 1.40 24.85
C ASP A 239 -5.60 0.07 24.97
N ALA A 240 -4.93 -1.05 25.29
CA ALA A 240 -5.61 -2.32 25.51
C ALA A 240 -6.50 -2.27 26.76
N THR A 241 -6.00 -1.67 27.85
CA THR A 241 -6.78 -1.45 29.07
C THR A 241 -7.99 -0.56 28.80
N GLU A 242 -7.81 0.56 28.13
CA GLU A 242 -8.89 1.47 27.70
C GLU A 242 -9.94 0.75 26.85
N GLY A 243 -9.49 -0.03 25.85
CA GLY A 243 -10.40 -0.76 24.97
C GLY A 243 -11.26 -1.79 25.72
N MET A 244 -10.66 -2.53 26.65
CA MET A 244 -11.38 -3.49 27.50
C MET A 244 -12.37 -2.81 28.44
N MET A 245 -11.98 -1.70 29.09
CA MET A 245 -12.85 -0.92 29.94
C MET A 245 -14.02 -0.32 29.17
N ALA A 246 -13.75 0.32 28.04
CA ALA A 246 -14.77 0.91 27.19
C ALA A 246 -15.80 -0.13 26.72
N PHE A 247 -15.34 -1.35 26.39
CA PHE A 247 -16.24 -2.46 26.01
C PHE A 247 -17.18 -2.85 27.16
N VAL A 248 -16.66 -3.00 28.40
CA VAL A 248 -17.48 -3.33 29.58
C VAL A 248 -18.47 -2.21 29.89
N GLU A 249 -18.03 -0.95 29.74
CA GLU A 249 -18.83 0.25 30.01
C GLU A 249 -19.78 0.61 28.85
N LYS A 250 -19.73 -0.11 27.74
CA LYS A 250 -20.54 0.15 26.52
C LYS A 250 -20.37 1.57 25.95
N ARG A 251 -19.16 2.10 25.96
CA ARG A 251 -18.79 3.40 25.40
C ARG A 251 -17.73 3.24 24.31
N GLU A 252 -17.55 4.29 23.51
CA GLU A 252 -16.45 4.34 22.55
C GLU A 252 -15.10 4.52 23.27
N PRO A 253 -14.04 3.78 22.87
CA PRO A 253 -12.72 3.92 23.46
C PRO A 253 -11.99 5.18 22.97
N THR A 254 -11.12 5.72 23.81
CA THR A 254 -10.24 6.87 23.45
C THR A 254 -8.79 6.43 23.48
N PHE A 255 -8.29 5.97 22.35
CA PHE A 255 -6.92 5.48 22.21
C PHE A 255 -5.88 6.60 22.11
N LYS A 256 -4.78 6.45 22.86
CA LYS A 256 -3.68 7.43 22.96
C LYS A 256 -2.39 6.95 22.30
N GLY A 257 -2.33 5.68 21.88
CA GLY A 257 -1.17 5.10 21.19
C GLY A 257 -0.02 4.71 22.15
N ARG A 258 -0.31 4.36 23.39
CA ARG A 258 0.68 4.01 24.41
C ARG A 258 0.22 2.90 25.35
#